data_21297074afd89d6dff09957a939602e0
#
_entry.id   21297074afd89d6dff09957a939602e0
#
_cell.length_a   1.000
_cell.length_b   1.000
_cell.length_c   1.000
_cell.angle_alpha   90.00
_cell.angle_beta   90.00
_cell.angle_gamma   90.00
#
_symmetry.space_group_name_H-M   'P 1'
#
loop_
_entity.id
_entity.type
_entity.pdbx_description
1 polymer ?
#
loop_
_entity_poly.entity_id
_entity_poly.type
_entity_poly.pdbx_seq_one_letter_code
_entity_poly.pdbx_strand_id
1 'polypeptide(L)'
;MNTSTSLNAASPADSTDTALPPVVASASTLRQVYPISRGPFSQPDQLQAVGGVSFTVRAGRTLAVVGESGCGKSTLARMVSLIEKPTAGQLTIAGVDVVGADAKALHALRQKVQLVFQNPYGSLNPRKRIGQILEAPLEINTELTAQQRAQKARDMLAKVGLRPEHYDRYPHMFSGGQRQRIAIARALMLEPALVVADEPVSALDVSIQAQVLNLLDDLQREMGLAYLFISHDLGVVRHIAHDVLVMYLGHTVEQGEKNVIFEKPLHPYTQALLASTPGLVGHGAQRERIVLKGELPSPLNPPKGCVFSTRCPHATARCQAERPPLENLLGRQVACFEAKHLVNP
;
A
#
# COMPACT_ATOMS: atom_id res chain seq x y z
N MET A 1 -68.58 25.32 -6.38
CA MET A 1 -67.87 24.53 -7.42
C MET A 1 -66.40 24.84 -7.32
N ASN A 2 -65.67 24.03 -6.56
CA ASN A 2 -64.26 24.19 -6.35
C ASN A 2 -63.55 23.06 -7.08
N THR A 3 -62.74 23.40 -8.07
CA THR A 3 -61.87 22.47 -8.78
C THR A 3 -60.44 22.65 -8.24
N SER A 4 -60.01 21.69 -7.43
CA SER A 4 -58.61 21.59 -6.94
C SER A 4 -57.78 20.89 -7.97
N THR A 5 -56.82 21.60 -8.57
CA THR A 5 -55.79 21.04 -9.47
C THR A 5 -54.61 20.61 -8.63
N SER A 6 -54.36 19.31 -8.55
CA SER A 6 -53.16 18.72 -7.94
C SER A 6 -51.98 18.79 -8.89
N LEU A 7 -51.00 19.58 -8.57
CA LEU A 7 -49.68 19.58 -9.24
C LEU A 7 -48.84 18.42 -8.72
N ASN A 8 -48.62 17.45 -9.58
CA ASN A 8 -47.70 16.32 -9.38
C ASN A 8 -46.30 16.82 -9.67
N ALA A 9 -45.49 17.07 -8.63
CA ALA A 9 -44.07 17.37 -8.73
C ALA A 9 -43.30 16.04 -8.87
N ALA A 10 -42.90 15.73 -10.09
CA ALA A 10 -41.93 14.65 -10.34
C ALA A 10 -40.56 15.10 -9.83
N SER A 11 -40.04 14.39 -8.85
CA SER A 11 -38.64 14.52 -8.37
C SER A 11 -37.70 13.95 -9.44
N PRO A 12 -36.65 14.67 -9.84
CA PRO A 12 -35.65 14.07 -10.74
C PRO A 12 -34.85 13.04 -9.93
N ALA A 13 -34.91 11.79 -10.39
CA ALA A 13 -34.01 10.73 -9.93
C ALA A 13 -32.57 11.08 -10.36
N ASP A 14 -31.78 11.46 -9.38
CA ASP A 14 -30.33 11.71 -9.56
C ASP A 14 -29.61 10.35 -9.70
N SER A 15 -29.58 9.83 -10.91
CA SER A 15 -28.75 8.69 -11.28
C SER A 15 -27.32 9.19 -11.54
N THR A 16 -26.57 9.49 -10.49
CA THR A 16 -25.13 9.60 -10.58
C THR A 16 -24.55 8.22 -10.86
N ASP A 17 -24.36 7.94 -12.14
CA ASP A 17 -23.51 6.85 -12.62
C ASP A 17 -22.06 7.18 -12.19
N THR A 18 -21.69 6.78 -10.95
CA THR A 18 -20.36 7.02 -10.39
C THR A 18 -19.39 6.04 -11.03
N ALA A 19 -18.91 6.38 -12.23
CA ALA A 19 -17.82 5.68 -12.87
C ALA A 19 -16.63 5.58 -11.87
N LEU A 20 -16.09 4.37 -11.73
CA LEU A 20 -14.94 4.14 -10.84
C LEU A 20 -13.77 5.05 -11.24
N PRO A 21 -13.04 5.63 -10.26
CA PRO A 21 -11.87 6.47 -10.55
C PRO A 21 -10.86 5.76 -11.46
N PRO A 22 -10.11 6.51 -12.29
CA PRO A 22 -9.16 5.93 -13.25
C PRO A 22 -8.09 5.10 -12.55
N VAL A 23 -7.64 4.03 -13.23
CA VAL A 23 -6.55 3.17 -12.75
C VAL A 23 -5.23 3.91 -12.91
N VAL A 24 -4.49 4.07 -11.81
CA VAL A 24 -3.15 4.68 -11.77
C VAL A 24 -2.07 3.62 -11.85
N ALA A 25 -2.25 2.49 -11.15
CA ALA A 25 -1.33 1.37 -11.23
C ALA A 25 -2.09 0.04 -11.22
N SER A 26 -1.62 -0.93 -11.98
CA SER A 26 -2.12 -2.30 -11.94
C SER A 26 -0.99 -3.30 -12.12
N ALA A 27 -1.12 -4.43 -11.45
CA ALA A 27 -0.21 -5.57 -11.59
C ALA A 27 -0.99 -6.85 -11.88
N SER A 28 -0.43 -7.71 -12.71
CA SER A 28 -0.95 -9.03 -12.98
C SER A 28 0.15 -10.06 -12.78
N THR A 29 -0.10 -11.02 -11.88
CA THR A 29 0.82 -12.13 -11.54
C THR A 29 2.28 -11.70 -11.31
N LEU A 30 2.47 -10.55 -10.66
CA LEU A 30 3.78 -9.94 -10.45
C LEU A 30 4.66 -10.83 -9.58
N ARG A 31 5.90 -11.09 -10.03
CA ARG A 31 6.85 -11.98 -9.33
C ARG A 31 8.19 -11.31 -9.14
N GLN A 32 8.82 -11.65 -8.00
CA GLN A 32 10.20 -11.30 -7.71
C GLN A 32 10.93 -12.48 -7.08
N VAL A 33 11.99 -12.92 -7.73
CA VAL A 33 12.83 -14.03 -7.29
C VAL A 33 14.28 -13.55 -7.19
N TYR A 34 14.91 -13.84 -6.06
CA TYR A 34 16.32 -13.52 -5.83
C TYR A 34 17.16 -14.79 -5.78
N PRO A 35 18.23 -14.89 -6.57
CA PRO A 35 19.21 -15.96 -6.45
C PRO A 35 20.05 -15.76 -5.18
N ILE A 36 20.10 -16.76 -4.29
CA ILE A 36 20.93 -16.75 -3.07
C ILE A 36 22.03 -17.76 -3.21
N SER A 37 23.27 -17.31 -3.31
CA SER A 37 24.44 -18.18 -3.40
C SER A 37 24.71 -18.87 -2.06
N ARG A 38 24.90 -20.20 -2.09
CA ARG A 38 25.34 -21.00 -0.93
C ARG A 38 26.85 -21.21 -0.87
N GLY A 39 27.57 -20.73 -1.89
CA GLY A 39 29.03 -20.89 -1.99
C GLY A 39 29.48 -20.97 -3.45
N PRO A 40 30.80 -20.94 -3.70
CA PRO A 40 31.36 -20.78 -5.03
C PRO A 40 31.09 -21.94 -6.01
N PHE A 41 30.65 -23.12 -5.52
CA PHE A 41 30.40 -24.31 -6.35
C PHE A 41 28.96 -24.85 -6.22
N SER A 42 28.06 -24.16 -5.53
CA SER A 42 26.66 -24.60 -5.39
C SER A 42 25.74 -23.82 -6.34
N GLN A 43 24.69 -24.48 -6.83
CA GLN A 43 23.62 -23.77 -7.52
C GLN A 43 22.92 -22.82 -6.53
N PRO A 44 22.61 -21.58 -6.94
CA PRO A 44 21.92 -20.64 -6.06
C PRO A 44 20.49 -21.09 -5.76
N ASP A 45 20.11 -20.98 -4.49
CA ASP A 45 18.71 -21.12 -4.12
C ASP A 45 17.87 -19.98 -4.71
N GLN A 46 16.61 -20.24 -4.94
CA GLN A 46 15.67 -19.25 -5.45
C GLN A 46 14.76 -18.75 -4.32
N LEU A 47 15.02 -17.54 -3.83
CA LEU A 47 14.15 -16.89 -2.86
C LEU A 47 12.99 -16.21 -3.58
N GLN A 48 11.80 -16.77 -3.49
CA GLN A 48 10.59 -16.17 -4.03
C GLN A 48 10.01 -15.14 -3.06
N ALA A 49 10.42 -13.89 -3.19
CA ALA A 49 9.95 -12.80 -2.33
C ALA A 49 8.52 -12.34 -2.68
N VAL A 50 8.15 -12.37 -3.98
CA VAL A 50 6.79 -12.12 -4.47
C VAL A 50 6.42 -13.21 -5.47
N GLY A 51 5.30 -13.87 -5.25
CA GLY A 51 4.95 -15.14 -5.91
C GLY A 51 3.73 -15.09 -6.83
N GLY A 52 3.43 -13.94 -7.43
CA GLY A 52 2.29 -13.80 -8.35
C GLY A 52 1.19 -12.91 -7.78
N VAL A 53 1.55 -11.73 -7.32
CA VAL A 53 0.60 -10.74 -6.77
C VAL A 53 -0.08 -9.97 -7.89
N SER A 54 -1.41 -9.83 -7.81
CA SER A 54 -2.22 -9.02 -8.72
C SER A 54 -3.00 -7.98 -7.92
N PHE A 55 -3.03 -6.74 -8.41
CA PHE A 55 -3.76 -5.64 -7.75
C PHE A 55 -4.08 -4.50 -8.71
N THR A 56 -4.94 -3.60 -8.26
CA THR A 56 -5.26 -2.34 -8.94
C THR A 56 -5.29 -1.21 -7.92
N VAL A 57 -4.63 -0.08 -8.26
CA VAL A 57 -4.69 1.16 -7.48
C VAL A 57 -5.32 2.24 -8.34
N ARG A 58 -6.31 2.95 -7.79
CA ARG A 58 -7.08 3.99 -8.49
C ARG A 58 -6.75 5.38 -7.95
N ALA A 59 -6.93 6.40 -8.78
CA ALA A 59 -6.78 7.79 -8.37
C ALA A 59 -7.68 8.12 -7.15
N GLY A 60 -7.17 8.91 -6.21
CA GLY A 60 -7.89 9.26 -4.99
C GLY A 60 -8.18 8.08 -4.05
N ARG A 61 -7.58 6.90 -4.25
CA ARG A 61 -7.80 5.72 -3.40
C ARG A 61 -6.50 5.16 -2.85
N THR A 62 -6.61 4.51 -1.73
CA THR A 62 -5.50 3.82 -1.04
C THR A 62 -5.71 2.32 -1.09
N LEU A 63 -4.77 1.60 -1.72
CA LEU A 63 -4.62 0.16 -1.55
C LEU A 63 -3.63 -0.09 -0.42
N ALA A 64 -4.10 -0.65 0.69
CA ALA A 64 -3.23 -1.07 1.78
C ALA A 64 -2.76 -2.51 1.58
N VAL A 65 -1.44 -2.73 1.73
CA VAL A 65 -0.82 -4.06 1.69
C VAL A 65 -0.41 -4.45 3.10
N VAL A 66 -0.99 -5.54 3.62
CA VAL A 66 -0.77 -6.01 4.99
C VAL A 66 -0.25 -7.43 5.03
N GLY A 67 0.39 -7.81 6.13
CA GLY A 67 0.90 -9.16 6.39
C GLY A 67 2.08 -9.15 7.36
N GLU A 68 2.50 -10.33 7.81
CA GLU A 68 3.64 -10.49 8.72
C GLU A 68 4.94 -9.95 8.12
N SER A 69 5.92 -9.62 9.00
CA SER A 69 7.26 -9.21 8.55
C SER A 69 7.90 -10.28 7.66
N GLY A 70 8.59 -9.87 6.59
CA GLY A 70 9.22 -10.80 5.64
C GLY A 70 8.29 -11.43 4.61
N CYS A 71 6.97 -11.14 4.59
CA CYS A 71 6.05 -11.71 3.60
C CYS A 71 6.15 -11.11 2.18
N GLY A 72 7.10 -10.18 1.90
CA GLY A 72 7.33 -9.61 0.56
C GLY A 72 6.77 -8.21 0.31
N LYS A 73 6.17 -7.54 1.29
CA LYS A 73 5.56 -6.21 1.14
C LYS A 73 6.54 -5.14 0.63
N SER A 74 7.70 -5.01 1.27
CA SER A 74 8.71 -4.02 0.86
C SER A 74 9.34 -4.36 -0.50
N THR A 75 9.42 -5.64 -0.88
CA THR A 75 9.80 -6.03 -2.24
C THR A 75 8.76 -5.56 -3.25
N LEU A 76 7.45 -5.73 -2.94
CA LEU A 76 6.37 -5.20 -3.77
C LEU A 76 6.47 -3.67 -3.89
N ALA A 77 6.75 -2.96 -2.78
CA ALA A 77 6.97 -1.51 -2.79
C ALA A 77 8.10 -1.09 -3.73
N ARG A 78 9.25 -1.79 -3.69
CA ARG A 78 10.40 -1.50 -4.54
C ARG A 78 10.11 -1.71 -6.02
N MET A 79 9.35 -2.75 -6.37
CA MET A 79 8.93 -2.97 -7.75
C MET A 79 7.99 -1.85 -8.23
N VAL A 80 6.98 -1.50 -7.44
CA VAL A 80 6.00 -0.46 -7.81
C VAL A 80 6.62 0.93 -7.83
N SER A 81 7.60 1.21 -6.96
CA SER A 81 8.37 2.46 -6.98
C SER A 81 9.50 2.51 -8.02
N LEU A 82 9.58 1.50 -8.90
CA LEU A 82 10.56 1.42 -10.00
C LEU A 82 12.03 1.38 -9.53
N ILE A 83 12.28 0.95 -8.29
CA ILE A 83 13.62 0.70 -7.75
C ILE A 83 14.14 -0.64 -8.26
N GLU A 84 13.26 -1.65 -8.31
CA GLU A 84 13.58 -2.99 -8.79
C GLU A 84 12.68 -3.36 -9.97
N LYS A 85 13.24 -4.00 -10.98
CA LYS A 85 12.47 -4.54 -12.11
C LYS A 85 11.87 -5.88 -11.69
N PRO A 86 10.59 -6.16 -11.94
CA PRO A 86 10.00 -7.48 -11.69
C PRO A 86 10.71 -8.58 -12.48
N THR A 87 10.85 -9.76 -11.87
CA THR A 87 11.41 -10.95 -12.56
C THR A 87 10.41 -11.51 -13.57
N ALA A 88 9.09 -11.43 -13.29
CA ALA A 88 8.03 -11.86 -14.21
C ALA A 88 6.69 -11.19 -13.84
N GLY A 89 5.69 -11.35 -14.70
CA GLY A 89 4.38 -10.73 -14.57
C GLY A 89 4.31 -9.39 -15.29
N GLN A 90 3.21 -8.67 -15.11
CA GLN A 90 2.96 -7.36 -15.72
C GLN A 90 2.79 -6.31 -14.65
N LEU A 91 3.33 -5.13 -14.88
CA LEU A 91 3.14 -3.94 -14.05
C LEU A 91 2.91 -2.74 -14.96
N THR A 92 1.74 -2.14 -14.87
CA THR A 92 1.37 -0.93 -15.61
C THR A 92 1.20 0.21 -14.64
N ILE A 93 1.83 1.36 -14.90
CA ILE A 93 1.72 2.58 -14.08
C ILE A 93 1.48 3.76 -15.02
N ALA A 94 0.46 4.57 -14.71
CA ALA A 94 0.03 5.71 -15.53
C ALA A 94 -0.11 5.34 -17.02
N GLY A 95 -0.64 4.14 -17.31
CA GLY A 95 -0.83 3.61 -18.67
C GLY A 95 0.43 3.05 -19.36
N VAL A 96 1.59 3.08 -18.71
CA VAL A 96 2.87 2.58 -19.27
C VAL A 96 3.19 1.20 -18.71
N ASP A 97 3.48 0.22 -19.58
CA ASP A 97 4.01 -1.09 -19.17
C ASP A 97 5.47 -0.96 -18.71
N VAL A 98 5.70 -1.19 -17.42
CA VAL A 98 7.03 -1.06 -16.77
C VAL A 98 8.01 -2.10 -17.29
N VAL A 99 7.55 -3.31 -17.60
CA VAL A 99 8.41 -4.43 -17.99
C VAL A 99 8.99 -4.21 -19.40
N GLY A 100 8.15 -3.69 -20.31
CA GLY A 100 8.53 -3.40 -21.70
C GLY A 100 9.13 -2.01 -21.93
N ALA A 101 9.09 -1.11 -20.92
CA ALA A 101 9.51 0.28 -21.08
C ALA A 101 11.03 0.41 -21.28
N ASP A 102 11.42 1.35 -22.15
CA ASP A 102 12.80 1.79 -22.29
C ASP A 102 13.27 2.71 -21.15
N ALA A 103 14.55 3.05 -21.13
CA ALA A 103 15.13 3.90 -20.07
C ALA A 103 14.50 5.30 -20.03
N LYS A 104 14.10 5.87 -21.16
CA LYS A 104 13.47 7.21 -21.25
C LYS A 104 12.06 7.19 -20.69
N ALA A 105 11.26 6.18 -21.04
CA ALA A 105 9.92 5.98 -20.49
C ALA A 105 9.95 5.72 -18.98
N LEU A 106 10.90 4.88 -18.50
CA LEU A 106 11.10 4.65 -17.06
C LEU A 106 11.52 5.91 -16.31
N HIS A 107 12.36 6.76 -16.92
CA HIS A 107 12.75 8.04 -16.31
C HIS A 107 11.54 8.96 -16.15
N ALA A 108 10.73 9.13 -17.19
CA ALA A 108 9.50 9.91 -17.13
C ALA A 108 8.49 9.33 -16.11
N LEU A 109 8.40 7.99 -16.03
CA LEU A 109 7.51 7.32 -15.11
C LEU A 109 7.93 7.50 -13.64
N ARG A 110 9.23 7.58 -13.33
CA ARG A 110 9.72 7.87 -11.97
C ARG A 110 9.27 9.21 -11.43
N GLN A 111 8.95 10.18 -12.27
CA GLN A 111 8.34 11.44 -11.84
C GLN A 111 6.89 11.26 -11.39
N LYS A 112 6.18 10.28 -11.95
CA LYS A 112 4.78 9.96 -11.63
C LYS A 112 4.63 9.04 -10.42
N VAL A 113 5.71 8.38 -9.99
CA VAL A 113 5.71 7.48 -8.83
C VAL A 113 6.77 7.92 -7.84
N GLN A 114 6.37 8.17 -6.62
CA GLN A 114 7.30 8.55 -5.56
C GLN A 114 7.20 7.62 -4.36
N LEU A 115 8.28 7.49 -3.60
CA LEU A 115 8.39 6.61 -2.44
C LEU A 115 8.61 7.42 -1.15
N VAL A 116 7.78 7.14 -0.15
CA VAL A 116 7.99 7.56 1.24
C VAL A 116 8.51 6.36 2.02
N PHE A 117 9.74 6.48 2.52
CA PHE A 117 10.44 5.40 3.23
C PHE A 117 9.99 5.27 4.69
N GLN A 118 10.14 4.08 5.25
CA GLN A 118 9.86 3.73 6.65
C GLN A 118 10.64 4.60 7.66
N ASN A 119 11.92 4.85 7.38
CA ASN A 119 12.80 5.61 8.29
C ASN A 119 13.06 7.02 7.75
N PRO A 120 12.42 8.07 8.33
CA PRO A 120 12.66 9.44 7.91
C PRO A 120 14.07 9.93 8.19
N TYR A 121 14.77 9.35 9.18
CA TYR A 121 16.15 9.71 9.51
C TYR A 121 17.13 9.32 8.40
N GLY A 122 16.97 8.12 7.84
CA GLY A 122 17.81 7.65 6.73
C GLY A 122 17.45 8.25 5.37
N SER A 123 16.24 8.80 5.24
CA SER A 123 15.74 9.32 3.96
C SER A 123 16.14 10.76 3.68
N LEU A 124 16.50 11.55 4.69
CA LEU A 124 16.88 12.98 4.57
C LEU A 124 18.39 13.15 4.76
N ASN A 125 19.08 13.75 3.80
CA ASN A 125 20.51 14.03 3.95
C ASN A 125 20.74 15.06 5.09
N PRO A 126 21.40 14.67 6.20
CA PRO A 126 21.55 15.53 7.38
C PRO A 126 22.45 16.76 7.14
N ARG A 127 23.25 16.74 6.06
CA ARG A 127 24.17 17.83 5.68
C ARG A 127 23.52 18.88 4.79
N LYS A 128 22.30 18.64 4.28
CA LYS A 128 21.56 19.60 3.44
C LYS A 128 20.48 20.30 4.24
N ARG A 129 20.20 21.57 3.92
CA ARG A 129 19.04 22.30 4.44
C ARG A 129 17.75 21.73 3.85
N ILE A 130 16.64 21.95 4.51
CA ILE A 130 15.32 21.43 4.07
C ILE A 130 14.98 21.94 2.67
N GLY A 131 15.20 23.23 2.39
CA GLY A 131 15.01 23.79 1.04
C GLY A 131 15.76 23.00 -0.03
N GLN A 132 17.05 22.75 0.18
CA GLN A 132 17.87 21.97 -0.76
C GLN A 132 17.37 20.52 -0.94
N ILE A 133 16.81 19.91 0.12
CA ILE A 133 16.24 18.56 0.05
C ILE A 133 14.97 18.55 -0.78
N LEU A 134 14.11 19.57 -0.61
CA LEU A 134 12.85 19.69 -1.34
C LEU A 134 13.06 20.13 -2.80
N GLU A 135 14.03 20.98 -3.07
CA GLU A 135 14.34 21.44 -4.43
C GLU A 135 15.01 20.37 -5.30
N ALA A 136 15.76 19.44 -4.71
CA ALA A 136 16.54 18.45 -5.45
C ALA A 136 15.71 17.64 -6.48
N PRO A 137 14.49 17.16 -6.19
CA PRO A 137 13.65 16.53 -7.21
C PRO A 137 13.30 17.46 -8.38
N LEU A 138 13.03 18.72 -8.11
CA LEU A 138 12.69 19.73 -9.14
C LEU A 138 13.91 20.11 -9.98
N GLU A 139 15.08 20.25 -9.35
CA GLU A 139 16.34 20.59 -10.03
C GLU A 139 16.72 19.53 -11.07
N ILE A 140 16.49 18.25 -10.75
CA ILE A 140 16.84 17.12 -11.63
C ILE A 140 15.81 16.93 -12.76
N ASN A 141 14.53 17.25 -12.50
CA ASN A 141 13.44 16.80 -13.37
C ASN A 141 12.67 17.94 -14.05
N THR A 142 13.01 19.22 -13.80
CA THR A 142 12.27 20.38 -14.35
C THR A 142 13.20 21.49 -14.80
N GLU A 143 12.70 22.37 -15.66
CA GLU A 143 13.38 23.58 -16.12
C GLU A 143 13.10 24.80 -15.22
N LEU A 144 12.59 24.61 -14.00
CA LEU A 144 12.26 25.69 -13.09
C LEU A 144 13.51 26.45 -12.65
N THR A 145 13.42 27.79 -12.56
CA THR A 145 14.47 28.63 -11.99
C THR A 145 14.65 28.34 -10.49
N ALA A 146 15.81 28.71 -9.93
CA ALA A 146 16.08 28.56 -8.50
C ALA A 146 15.01 29.25 -7.63
N GLN A 147 14.56 30.44 -8.04
CA GLN A 147 13.52 31.20 -7.33
C GLN A 147 12.17 30.46 -7.35
N GLN A 148 11.77 29.88 -8.50
CA GLN A 148 10.53 29.09 -8.62
C GLN A 148 10.59 27.82 -7.80
N ARG A 149 11.75 27.11 -7.79
CA ARG A 149 11.94 25.91 -6.95
C ARG A 149 11.83 26.25 -5.47
N ALA A 150 12.50 27.34 -5.03
CA ALA A 150 12.44 27.79 -3.65
C ALA A 150 11.02 28.17 -3.20
N GLN A 151 10.24 28.82 -4.09
CA GLN A 151 8.85 29.13 -3.79
C GLN A 151 7.99 27.85 -3.67
N LYS A 152 8.06 26.95 -4.64
CA LYS A 152 7.36 25.64 -4.55
C LYS A 152 7.73 24.87 -3.29
N ALA A 153 9.01 24.91 -2.86
CA ALA A 153 9.44 24.25 -1.63
C ALA A 153 8.80 24.87 -0.37
N ARG A 154 8.67 26.18 -0.30
CA ARG A 154 7.98 26.88 0.80
C ARG A 154 6.48 26.60 0.81
N ASP A 155 5.85 26.60 -0.35
CA ASP A 155 4.43 26.28 -0.50
C ASP A 155 4.15 24.81 -0.06
N MET A 156 5.03 23.89 -0.44
CA MET A 156 4.91 22.49 -0.02
C MET A 156 5.14 22.30 1.49
N LEU A 157 6.05 23.06 2.10
CA LEU A 157 6.19 23.08 3.57
C LEU A 157 4.89 23.52 4.25
N ALA A 158 4.25 24.56 3.75
CA ALA A 158 2.96 25.00 4.28
C ALA A 158 1.88 23.93 4.13
N LYS A 159 1.80 23.24 2.97
CA LYS A 159 0.86 22.14 2.72
C LYS A 159 1.01 20.97 3.71
N VAL A 160 2.24 20.64 4.11
CA VAL A 160 2.46 19.58 5.12
C VAL A 160 2.40 20.10 6.56
N GLY A 161 1.89 21.32 6.79
CA GLY A 161 1.71 21.93 8.10
C GLY A 161 3.01 22.33 8.79
N LEU A 162 4.04 22.66 8.00
CA LEU A 162 5.30 23.22 8.47
C LEU A 162 5.40 24.70 8.10
N ARG A 163 6.18 25.47 8.88
CA ARG A 163 6.37 26.92 8.60
C ARG A 163 7.30 27.10 7.42
N PRO A 164 7.08 28.07 6.52
CA PRO A 164 7.97 28.37 5.40
C PRO A 164 9.41 28.71 5.83
N GLU A 165 9.60 29.29 7.03
CA GLU A 165 10.92 29.61 7.61
C GLU A 165 11.74 28.36 7.95
N HIS A 166 11.12 27.17 7.99
CA HIS A 166 11.81 25.91 8.17
C HIS A 166 12.69 25.52 6.96
N TYR A 167 12.52 26.21 5.83
CA TYR A 167 13.29 26.01 4.60
C TYR A 167 14.82 26.08 4.82
N ASP A 168 15.29 27.02 5.67
CA ASP A 168 16.73 27.21 5.93
C ASP A 168 17.31 26.34 7.03
N ARG A 169 16.49 25.51 7.70
CA ARG A 169 16.91 24.64 8.79
C ARG A 169 17.45 23.30 8.29
N TYR A 170 18.16 22.59 9.17
CA TYR A 170 18.68 21.25 8.92
C TYR A 170 17.76 20.17 9.52
N PRO A 171 17.75 18.93 8.96
CA PRO A 171 16.89 17.84 9.42
C PRO A 171 17.02 17.52 10.92
N HIS A 172 18.23 17.65 11.51
CA HIS A 172 18.44 17.34 12.93
C HIS A 172 17.71 18.31 13.89
N MET A 173 17.24 19.46 13.40
CA MET A 173 16.50 20.46 14.17
C MET A 173 14.99 20.17 14.27
N PHE A 174 14.53 19.01 13.74
CA PHE A 174 13.13 18.64 13.66
C PHE A 174 12.82 17.36 14.46
N SER A 175 11.60 17.29 15.01
CA SER A 175 11.09 16.05 15.62
C SER A 175 10.88 14.94 14.58
N GLY A 176 10.70 13.68 15.02
CA GLY A 176 10.43 12.54 14.14
C GLY A 176 9.23 12.79 13.20
N GLY A 177 8.10 13.24 13.75
CA GLY A 177 6.91 13.56 12.96
C GLY A 177 7.11 14.72 11.98
N GLN A 178 7.87 15.76 12.35
CA GLN A 178 8.21 16.83 11.43
C GLN A 178 9.12 16.34 10.30
N ARG A 179 10.09 15.49 10.57
CA ARG A 179 10.93 14.86 9.52
C ARG A 179 10.11 13.99 8.59
N GLN A 180 9.12 13.27 9.12
CA GLN A 180 8.21 12.48 8.27
C GLN A 180 7.39 13.38 7.35
N ARG A 181 6.87 14.51 7.85
CA ARG A 181 6.19 15.52 7.01
C ARG A 181 7.11 16.08 5.92
N ILE A 182 8.40 16.30 6.21
CA ILE A 182 9.40 16.74 5.22
C ILE A 182 9.65 15.63 4.18
N ALA A 183 9.72 14.36 4.59
CA ALA A 183 9.88 13.24 3.66
C ALA A 183 8.66 13.10 2.73
N ILE A 184 7.45 13.29 3.25
CA ILE A 184 6.21 13.36 2.46
C ILE A 184 6.27 14.55 1.50
N ALA A 185 6.60 15.74 2.00
CA ALA A 185 6.75 16.95 1.18
C ALA A 185 7.70 16.71 0.00
N ARG A 186 8.87 16.11 0.25
CA ARG A 186 9.85 15.79 -0.80
C ARG A 186 9.26 14.87 -1.86
N ALA A 187 8.52 13.83 -1.48
CA ALA A 187 7.88 12.91 -2.42
C ALA A 187 6.83 13.62 -3.28
N LEU A 188 6.18 14.67 -2.77
CA LEU A 188 5.13 15.39 -3.47
C LEU A 188 5.62 16.54 -4.36
N MET A 189 6.91 16.89 -4.32
CA MET A 189 7.47 18.01 -5.10
C MET A 189 7.25 17.89 -6.62
N LEU A 190 7.18 16.66 -7.14
CA LEU A 190 6.95 16.35 -8.56
C LEU A 190 5.47 16.13 -8.90
N GLU A 191 4.56 16.34 -7.94
CA GLU A 191 3.11 16.11 -8.12
C GLU A 191 2.81 14.72 -8.71
N PRO A 192 3.23 13.64 -8.02
CA PRO A 192 3.12 12.29 -8.54
C PRO A 192 1.66 11.84 -8.64
N ALA A 193 1.37 10.89 -9.54
CA ALA A 193 0.08 10.23 -9.60
C ALA A 193 -0.05 9.11 -8.54
N LEU A 194 1.08 8.48 -8.17
CA LEU A 194 1.16 7.39 -7.22
C LEU A 194 2.23 7.67 -6.16
N VAL A 195 1.87 7.52 -4.90
CA VAL A 195 2.82 7.49 -3.79
C VAL A 195 2.82 6.09 -3.17
N VAL A 196 3.98 5.46 -3.17
CA VAL A 196 4.23 4.23 -2.43
C VAL A 196 4.69 4.64 -1.03
N ALA A 197 3.96 4.25 0.00
CA ALA A 197 4.28 4.56 1.38
C ALA A 197 4.64 3.25 2.12
N ASP A 198 5.94 3.00 2.31
CA ASP A 198 6.43 1.79 2.98
C ASP A 198 6.59 2.07 4.47
N GLU A 199 5.61 1.61 5.27
CA GLU A 199 5.51 1.78 6.72
C GLU A 199 5.75 3.22 7.21
N PRO A 200 5.09 4.23 6.64
CA PRO A 200 5.47 5.64 6.81
C PRO A 200 5.26 6.18 8.22
N VAL A 201 4.59 5.46 9.11
CA VAL A 201 4.28 5.90 10.47
C VAL A 201 4.77 4.94 11.56
N SER A 202 5.41 3.82 11.20
CA SER A 202 5.80 2.75 12.15
C SER A 202 6.80 3.18 13.23
N ALA A 203 7.62 4.19 12.96
CA ALA A 203 8.63 4.72 13.89
C ALA A 203 8.15 5.94 14.70
N LEU A 204 6.84 6.25 14.70
CA LEU A 204 6.27 7.43 15.33
C LEU A 204 5.35 7.03 16.51
N ASP A 205 5.27 7.91 17.51
CA ASP A 205 4.30 7.77 18.59
C ASP A 205 2.86 7.82 18.08
N VAL A 206 1.92 7.16 18.75
CA VAL A 206 0.52 6.99 18.33
C VAL A 206 -0.17 8.33 17.99
N SER A 207 0.04 9.37 18.81
CA SER A 207 -0.54 10.69 18.57
C SER A 207 0.01 11.37 17.30
N ILE A 208 1.29 11.18 17.04
CA ILE A 208 1.98 11.71 15.85
C ILE A 208 1.58 10.89 14.62
N GLN A 209 1.43 9.56 14.74
CA GLN A 209 0.90 8.70 13.68
C GLN A 209 -0.46 9.23 13.18
N ALA A 210 -1.40 9.49 14.09
CA ALA A 210 -2.73 10.02 13.72
C ALA A 210 -2.63 11.34 12.94
N GLN A 211 -1.74 12.25 13.35
CA GLN A 211 -1.55 13.52 12.64
C GLN A 211 -0.97 13.33 11.25
N VAL A 212 -0.04 12.39 11.06
CA VAL A 212 0.54 12.09 9.73
C VAL A 212 -0.46 11.38 8.83
N LEU A 213 -1.30 10.50 9.38
CA LEU A 213 -2.36 9.81 8.63
C LEU A 213 -3.42 10.80 8.15
N ASN A 214 -3.87 11.72 9.01
CA ASN A 214 -4.81 12.78 8.62
C ASN A 214 -4.18 13.68 7.53
N LEU A 215 -2.91 14.04 7.65
CA LEU A 215 -2.20 14.79 6.61
C LEU A 215 -2.19 14.03 5.27
N LEU A 216 -1.93 12.73 5.26
CA LEU A 216 -1.93 11.92 4.04
C LEU A 216 -3.33 11.86 3.40
N ASP A 217 -4.38 11.75 4.22
CA ASP A 217 -5.77 11.77 3.75
C ASP A 217 -6.16 13.14 3.16
N ASP A 218 -5.78 14.25 3.82
CA ASP A 218 -6.00 15.61 3.31
C ASP A 218 -5.28 15.83 1.97
N LEU A 219 -4.00 15.44 1.87
CA LEU A 219 -3.21 15.52 0.63
C LEU A 219 -3.79 14.63 -0.48
N GLN A 220 -4.32 13.45 -0.13
CA GLN A 220 -5.00 12.58 -1.09
C GLN A 220 -6.22 13.26 -1.70
N ARG A 221 -7.06 13.87 -0.87
CA ARG A 221 -8.27 14.59 -1.31
C ARG A 221 -7.93 15.84 -2.13
N GLU A 222 -6.94 16.62 -1.68
CA GLU A 222 -6.56 17.87 -2.35
C GLU A 222 -5.91 17.63 -3.72
N MET A 223 -5.03 16.61 -3.82
CA MET A 223 -4.19 16.36 -4.99
C MET A 223 -4.65 15.18 -5.84
N GLY A 224 -5.71 14.45 -5.45
CA GLY A 224 -6.19 13.26 -6.17
C GLY A 224 -5.22 12.07 -6.14
N LEU A 225 -4.32 12.01 -5.13
CA LEU A 225 -3.24 11.02 -5.06
C LEU A 225 -3.76 9.58 -4.94
N ALA A 226 -3.12 8.68 -5.66
CA ALA A 226 -3.23 7.25 -5.39
C ALA A 226 -2.16 6.82 -4.39
N TYR A 227 -2.53 5.98 -3.39
CA TYR A 227 -1.55 5.41 -2.46
C TYR A 227 -1.47 3.89 -2.59
N LEU A 228 -0.25 3.36 -2.66
CA LEU A 228 0.08 2.00 -2.25
C LEU A 228 0.68 2.08 -0.85
N PHE A 229 -0.09 1.72 0.17
CA PHE A 229 0.26 1.92 1.58
C PHE A 229 0.62 0.59 2.24
N ILE A 230 1.87 0.43 2.66
CA ILE A 230 2.32 -0.78 3.36
C ILE A 230 2.30 -0.53 4.85
N SER A 231 1.70 -1.46 5.59
CA SER A 231 1.69 -1.44 7.04
C SER A 231 1.56 -2.85 7.62
N HIS A 232 2.11 -3.05 8.81
CA HIS A 232 1.82 -4.21 9.65
C HIS A 232 0.78 -3.87 10.74
N ASP A 233 0.43 -2.59 10.92
CA ASP A 233 -0.57 -2.13 11.87
C ASP A 233 -1.95 -2.02 11.19
N LEU A 234 -2.87 -2.92 11.56
CA LEU A 234 -4.23 -2.95 11.02
C LEU A 234 -5.11 -1.79 11.51
N GLY A 235 -4.78 -1.17 12.64
CA GLY A 235 -5.45 0.04 13.11
C GLY A 235 -5.17 1.22 12.17
N VAL A 236 -3.91 1.38 11.75
CA VAL A 236 -3.50 2.35 10.74
C VAL A 236 -4.21 2.09 9.41
N VAL A 237 -4.23 0.82 8.97
CA VAL A 237 -4.88 0.42 7.72
C VAL A 237 -6.38 0.70 7.74
N ARG A 238 -7.06 0.41 8.85
CA ARG A 238 -8.50 0.71 9.01
C ARG A 238 -8.79 2.21 8.82
N HIS A 239 -7.87 3.08 9.22
CA HIS A 239 -8.03 4.53 9.07
C HIS A 239 -7.89 4.96 7.61
N ILE A 240 -6.77 4.62 6.94
CA ILE A 240 -6.39 5.21 5.64
C ILE A 240 -6.82 4.40 4.42
N ALA A 241 -7.05 3.08 4.54
CA ALA A 241 -7.30 2.22 3.39
C ALA A 241 -8.71 2.39 2.81
N HIS A 242 -8.82 2.23 1.51
CA HIS A 242 -10.07 1.98 0.78
C HIS A 242 -10.18 0.49 0.43
N ASP A 243 -9.10 -0.08 -0.05
CA ASP A 243 -8.97 -1.49 -0.41
C ASP A 243 -7.80 -2.10 0.37
N VAL A 244 -7.89 -3.40 0.68
CA VAL A 244 -6.87 -4.13 1.44
C VAL A 244 -6.44 -5.36 0.67
N LEU A 245 -5.13 -5.59 0.59
CA LEU A 245 -4.47 -6.76 0.05
C LEU A 245 -3.69 -7.43 1.18
N VAL A 246 -4.08 -8.63 1.55
CA VAL A 246 -3.42 -9.42 2.59
C VAL A 246 -2.41 -10.35 1.95
N MET A 247 -1.13 -10.21 2.33
CA MET A 247 -0.02 -11.02 1.82
C MET A 247 0.49 -12.01 2.87
N TYR A 248 0.78 -13.22 2.41
CA TYR A 248 1.47 -14.25 3.18
C TYR A 248 2.49 -14.98 2.29
N LEU A 249 3.76 -15.08 2.72
CA LEU A 249 4.87 -15.71 1.96
C LEU A 249 4.90 -15.34 0.47
N GLY A 250 4.82 -14.04 0.15
CA GLY A 250 4.87 -13.53 -1.22
C GLY A 250 3.59 -13.67 -2.02
N HIS A 251 2.51 -14.20 -1.46
CA HIS A 251 1.26 -14.42 -2.16
C HIS A 251 0.10 -13.63 -1.56
N THR A 252 -0.82 -13.20 -2.43
CA THR A 252 -2.11 -12.66 -1.99
C THR A 252 -2.97 -13.80 -1.45
N VAL A 253 -3.45 -13.69 -0.22
CA VAL A 253 -4.36 -14.68 0.40
C VAL A 253 -5.79 -14.17 0.46
N GLU A 254 -5.99 -12.87 0.62
CA GLU A 254 -7.31 -12.24 0.57
C GLU A 254 -7.17 -10.78 0.12
N GLN A 255 -8.13 -10.27 -0.67
CA GLN A 255 -8.11 -8.91 -1.19
C GLN A 255 -9.52 -8.42 -1.45
N GLY A 256 -9.80 -7.17 -1.08
CA GLY A 256 -11.11 -6.56 -1.30
C GLY A 256 -11.25 -5.19 -0.64
N GLU A 257 -12.46 -4.66 -0.66
CA GLU A 257 -12.79 -3.43 0.05
C GLU A 257 -12.53 -3.57 1.56
N LYS A 258 -12.02 -2.51 2.17
CA LYS A 258 -11.65 -2.45 3.59
C LYS A 258 -12.75 -2.99 4.51
N ASN A 259 -13.97 -2.46 4.40
CA ASN A 259 -15.06 -2.83 5.31
C ASN A 259 -15.38 -4.32 5.20
N VAL A 260 -15.43 -4.84 3.97
CA VAL A 260 -15.69 -6.26 3.68
C VAL A 260 -14.63 -7.18 4.30
N ILE A 261 -13.35 -6.79 4.24
CA ILE A 261 -12.24 -7.56 4.84
C ILE A 261 -12.27 -7.48 6.38
N PHE A 262 -12.49 -6.28 6.93
CA PHE A 262 -12.43 -6.08 8.38
C PHE A 262 -13.65 -6.64 9.12
N GLU A 263 -14.84 -6.59 8.53
CA GLU A 263 -16.07 -7.07 9.17
C GLU A 263 -16.16 -8.60 9.15
N LYS A 264 -15.91 -9.21 7.99
CA LYS A 264 -16.08 -10.66 7.82
C LYS A 264 -14.91 -11.26 6.99
N PRO A 265 -13.69 -11.38 7.55
CA PRO A 265 -12.57 -12.01 6.87
C PRO A 265 -12.86 -13.47 6.53
N LEU A 266 -12.47 -13.92 5.33
CA LEU A 266 -12.72 -15.30 4.88
C LEU A 266 -11.50 -16.19 5.00
N HIS A 267 -10.30 -15.66 4.75
CA HIS A 267 -9.09 -16.45 4.86
C HIS A 267 -8.68 -16.62 6.34
N PRO A 268 -8.37 -17.85 6.82
CA PRO A 268 -8.01 -18.10 8.22
C PRO A 268 -6.82 -17.25 8.72
N TYR A 269 -5.87 -16.93 7.85
CA TYR A 269 -4.77 -16.01 8.19
C TYR A 269 -5.27 -14.57 8.42
N THR A 270 -6.17 -14.06 7.59
CA THR A 270 -6.77 -12.72 7.77
C THR A 270 -7.57 -12.66 9.08
N GLN A 271 -8.30 -13.72 9.40
CA GLN A 271 -9.03 -13.85 10.68
C GLN A 271 -8.07 -13.77 11.87
N ALA A 272 -6.95 -14.50 11.81
CA ALA A 272 -5.96 -14.49 12.87
C ALA A 272 -5.25 -13.14 13.01
N LEU A 273 -4.90 -12.47 11.90
CA LEU A 273 -4.32 -11.12 11.92
C LEU A 273 -5.26 -10.11 12.59
N LEU A 274 -6.54 -10.11 12.22
CA LEU A 274 -7.54 -9.21 12.79
C LEU A 274 -7.83 -9.52 14.26
N ALA A 275 -7.87 -10.81 14.63
CA ALA A 275 -8.08 -11.24 16.02
C ALA A 275 -6.89 -10.90 16.95
N SER A 276 -5.69 -10.74 16.40
CA SER A 276 -4.49 -10.38 17.17
C SER A 276 -4.35 -8.86 17.42
N THR A 277 -5.17 -8.03 16.77
CA THR A 277 -5.06 -6.57 16.86
C THR A 277 -6.06 -6.01 17.87
N PRO A 278 -5.60 -5.46 19.02
CA PRO A 278 -6.48 -4.85 20.02
C PRO A 278 -7.28 -3.67 19.44
N GLY A 279 -8.55 -3.53 19.85
CA GLY A 279 -9.39 -2.37 19.51
C GLY A 279 -10.02 -2.38 18.10
N LEU A 280 -9.76 -3.39 17.26
CA LEU A 280 -10.45 -3.54 15.97
C LEU A 280 -11.82 -4.22 16.10
N VAL A 281 -12.10 -4.84 17.24
CA VAL A 281 -13.38 -5.50 17.53
C VAL A 281 -14.32 -4.45 18.10
N GLY A 282 -15.48 -4.22 17.44
CA GLY A 282 -16.53 -3.32 17.94
C GLY A 282 -17.00 -3.73 19.35
N HIS A 283 -17.47 -2.76 20.13
CA HIS A 283 -18.01 -3.00 21.48
C HIS A 283 -19.08 -4.11 21.44
N GLY A 284 -18.77 -5.27 22.01
CA GLY A 284 -19.70 -6.39 22.23
C GLY A 284 -19.33 -7.75 21.66
N ALA A 285 -18.41 -7.86 20.72
CA ALA A 285 -17.96 -9.16 20.18
C ALA A 285 -16.47 -9.36 20.50
N GLN A 286 -16.14 -10.09 21.56
CA GLN A 286 -14.80 -10.65 21.73
C GLN A 286 -14.63 -11.73 20.66
N ARG A 287 -13.88 -11.41 19.58
CA ARG A 287 -13.36 -12.48 18.72
C ARG A 287 -12.38 -13.28 19.59
N GLU A 288 -12.59 -14.58 19.68
CA GLU A 288 -11.61 -15.46 20.33
C GLU A 288 -10.24 -15.22 19.71
N ARG A 289 -9.24 -15.03 20.56
CA ARG A 289 -7.86 -14.82 20.12
C ARG A 289 -7.37 -16.07 19.40
N ILE A 290 -7.27 -16.01 18.08
CA ILE A 290 -6.71 -17.08 17.26
C ILE A 290 -5.19 -17.00 17.39
N VAL A 291 -4.61 -17.92 18.16
CA VAL A 291 -3.15 -18.05 18.27
C VAL A 291 -2.66 -18.91 17.11
N LEU A 292 -1.93 -18.31 16.19
CA LEU A 292 -1.27 -19.04 15.10
C LEU A 292 -0.17 -19.95 15.69
N LYS A 293 -0.31 -21.24 15.52
CA LYS A 293 0.68 -22.24 15.96
C LYS A 293 1.77 -22.41 14.90
N GLY A 294 3.01 -22.67 15.34
CA GLY A 294 4.14 -22.92 14.45
C GLY A 294 4.86 -21.66 13.99
N GLU A 295 6.08 -21.86 13.51
CA GLU A 295 6.93 -20.80 12.95
C GLU A 295 6.55 -20.44 11.52
N LEU A 296 6.93 -19.23 11.08
CA LEU A 296 6.77 -18.82 9.70
C LEU A 296 7.63 -19.72 8.81
N PRO A 297 7.07 -20.40 7.79
CA PRO A 297 7.84 -21.22 6.89
C PRO A 297 8.93 -20.41 6.17
N SER A 298 10.06 -21.03 5.91
CA SER A 298 11.14 -20.39 5.18
C SER A 298 10.70 -20.03 3.75
N PRO A 299 10.93 -18.79 3.30
CA PRO A 299 10.64 -18.40 1.92
C PRO A 299 11.57 -19.06 0.88
N LEU A 300 12.65 -19.71 1.34
CA LEU A 300 13.51 -20.55 0.49
C LEU A 300 12.91 -21.92 0.22
N ASN A 301 12.04 -22.40 1.10
CA ASN A 301 11.37 -23.70 0.96
C ASN A 301 9.89 -23.56 1.34
N PRO A 302 9.11 -22.82 0.54
CA PRO A 302 7.69 -22.60 0.83
C PRO A 302 6.90 -23.90 0.67
N PRO A 303 5.75 -24.05 1.36
CA PRO A 303 4.84 -25.18 1.18
C PRO A 303 4.46 -25.35 -0.29
N LYS A 304 4.39 -26.62 -0.75
CA LYS A 304 4.05 -26.96 -2.15
C LYS A 304 2.61 -26.56 -2.49
N GLY A 305 1.70 -26.73 -1.55
CA GLY A 305 0.29 -26.38 -1.69
C GLY A 305 -0.02 -24.94 -1.22
N CYS A 306 -1.09 -24.81 -0.42
CA CYS A 306 -1.46 -23.54 0.20
C CYS A 306 -0.31 -23.02 1.07
N VAL A 307 0.11 -21.77 0.85
CA VAL A 307 1.23 -21.16 1.58
C VAL A 307 1.00 -21.11 3.09
N PHE A 308 -0.26 -21.09 3.53
CA PHE A 308 -0.64 -21.04 4.95
C PHE A 308 -0.92 -22.43 5.55
N SER A 309 -0.85 -23.52 4.78
CA SER A 309 -1.26 -24.89 5.20
C SER A 309 -0.60 -25.38 6.48
N THR A 310 0.66 -25.01 6.75
CA THR A 310 1.42 -25.45 7.94
C THR A 310 0.96 -24.80 9.25
N ARG A 311 0.25 -23.66 9.16
CA ARG A 311 -0.24 -22.89 10.32
C ARG A 311 -1.76 -22.77 10.36
N CYS A 312 -2.45 -23.32 9.35
CA CYS A 312 -3.89 -23.22 9.21
C CYS A 312 -4.60 -24.28 10.08
N PRO A 313 -5.51 -23.87 10.99
CA PRO A 313 -6.26 -24.84 11.79
C PRO A 313 -7.28 -25.66 10.96
N HIS A 314 -7.60 -25.19 9.75
CA HIS A 314 -8.56 -25.85 8.83
C HIS A 314 -7.85 -26.50 7.63
N ALA A 315 -6.53 -26.79 7.75
CA ALA A 315 -5.79 -27.39 6.64
C ALA A 315 -6.25 -28.81 6.34
N THR A 316 -6.61 -29.08 5.08
CA THR A 316 -6.97 -30.40 4.55
C THR A 316 -5.82 -30.99 3.74
N ALA A 317 -5.91 -32.26 3.36
CA ALA A 317 -4.95 -32.91 2.48
C ALA A 317 -4.81 -32.17 1.14
N ARG A 318 -5.90 -31.62 0.62
CA ARG A 318 -5.89 -30.78 -0.58
C ARG A 318 -5.06 -29.50 -0.40
N CYS A 319 -5.20 -28.86 0.76
CA CYS A 319 -4.40 -27.66 1.09
C CYS A 319 -2.89 -27.94 1.13
N GLN A 320 -2.49 -29.16 1.47
CA GLN A 320 -1.07 -29.56 1.47
C GLN A 320 -0.54 -29.87 0.07
N ALA A 321 -1.40 -30.39 -0.82
CA ALA A 321 -1.04 -30.82 -2.16
C ALA A 321 -1.12 -29.71 -3.20
N GLU A 322 -2.14 -28.86 -3.12
CA GLU A 322 -2.49 -27.86 -4.15
C GLU A 322 -2.52 -26.44 -3.59
N ARG A 323 -2.15 -25.47 -4.43
CA ARG A 323 -2.31 -24.05 -4.10
C ARG A 323 -3.70 -23.58 -4.50
N PRO A 324 -4.49 -23.00 -3.57
CA PRO A 324 -5.80 -22.47 -3.92
C PRO A 324 -5.65 -21.28 -4.88
N PRO A 325 -6.46 -21.22 -5.94
CA PRO A 325 -6.54 -20.03 -6.79
C PRO A 325 -7.18 -18.89 -6.02
N LEU A 326 -6.91 -17.65 -6.47
CA LEU A 326 -7.57 -16.46 -5.96
C LEU A 326 -8.94 -16.33 -6.63
N GLU A 327 -10.02 -16.67 -5.92
CA GLU A 327 -11.40 -16.70 -6.42
C GLU A 327 -12.25 -15.58 -5.84
N ASN A 328 -13.21 -15.09 -6.63
CA ASN A 328 -14.19 -14.13 -6.15
C ASN A 328 -15.23 -14.83 -5.25
N LEU A 329 -15.34 -14.36 -4.03
CA LEU A 329 -16.33 -14.85 -3.06
C LEU A 329 -16.84 -13.69 -2.19
N LEU A 330 -18.15 -13.47 -2.16
CA LEU A 330 -18.81 -12.44 -1.34
C LEU A 330 -18.17 -11.03 -1.47
N GLY A 331 -17.92 -10.59 -2.71
CA GLY A 331 -17.44 -9.24 -3.01
C GLY A 331 -15.94 -9.03 -2.77
N ARG A 332 -15.16 -10.12 -2.58
CA ARG A 332 -13.69 -10.08 -2.43
C ARG A 332 -13.02 -11.24 -3.14
N GLN A 333 -11.72 -11.17 -3.29
CA GLN A 333 -10.91 -12.28 -3.77
C GLN A 333 -10.26 -13.00 -2.60
N VAL A 334 -10.33 -14.33 -2.57
CA VAL A 334 -9.75 -15.16 -1.51
C VAL A 334 -9.11 -16.42 -2.08
N ALA A 335 -7.90 -16.75 -1.59
CA ALA A 335 -7.15 -17.95 -1.97
C ALA A 335 -7.28 -19.02 -0.87
N CYS A 336 -8.45 -19.62 -0.72
CA CYS A 336 -8.72 -20.64 0.30
C CYS A 336 -9.76 -21.64 -0.18
N PHE A 337 -9.43 -22.94 -0.18
CA PHE A 337 -10.38 -24.00 -0.55
C PHE A 337 -11.56 -24.13 0.43
N GLU A 338 -11.30 -23.84 1.72
CA GLU A 338 -12.29 -23.95 2.79
C GLU A 338 -13.12 -22.69 3.02
N ALA A 339 -12.85 -21.59 2.28
CA ALA A 339 -13.52 -20.31 2.50
C ALA A 339 -15.05 -20.39 2.45
N LYS A 340 -15.61 -21.21 1.56
CA LYS A 340 -17.07 -21.41 1.42
C LYS A 340 -17.66 -22.12 2.64
N HIS A 341 -16.97 -23.12 3.19
CA HIS A 341 -17.38 -23.85 4.39
C HIS A 341 -17.28 -23.01 5.66
N LEU A 342 -16.29 -22.11 5.74
CA LEU A 342 -16.12 -21.21 6.88
C LEU A 342 -17.15 -20.08 6.94
N VAL A 343 -17.86 -19.82 5.84
CA VAL A 343 -18.93 -18.81 5.79
C VAL A 343 -20.26 -19.37 6.25
N ASN A 344 -20.53 -20.65 5.95
CA ASN A 344 -21.74 -21.38 6.33
C ASN A 344 -21.31 -22.65 7.07
N PRO A 345 -20.98 -22.54 8.39
CA PRO A 345 -20.58 -23.69 9.21
C PRO A 345 -21.70 -24.70 9.44
#